data_d812919b23676baaac69f5b263b15135
#
_entry.id   d812919b23676baaac69f5b263b15135
#
_cell.length_a   1.000
_cell.length_b   1.000
_cell.length_c   1.000
_cell.angle_alpha   90.00
_cell.angle_beta   90.00
_cell.angle_gamma   90.00
#
_symmetry.space_group_name_H-M   'P 1'
#
loop_
_entity.id
_entity.type
_entity.pdbx_description
1 polymer ?
#
loop_
_entity_poly.entity_id
_entity_poly.type
_entity_poly.pdbx_seq_one_letter_code
_entity_poly.pdbx_strand_id
1 'polypeptide(L)'
;QYDVLYGRWPESYDEVVLVVGENNEISDLVMYAMGLKTEQEMTDAMQAAMNQETIEKSDANWSYEELCGQSFQLILPFETYSKDADGSWTDLSQTEAGMDYLYGSDEVGTTLKIVGVLRPNPNAANSMVRGSLGYTSALTQYVIDAAAQSTIIQQQLDDPETDVLSGLPFKTGEEETPDAAQMREAVETVLADADTQRKAQMYTDLSEQAPDAYLDGAVQQAMDGMTREKIEAQMTDSYAEQMGTDPETVRGYIAQMDDETLFDYVAQMLREQIAAQYAETVSAQLAGLSSEQLAAAMDTAELTDEQFSYLYDTYVPAAYSESTYEDMLEALGYVERSNPSKINLYTSTFSDKDAIGDCIERYNSALPEEDQITYTDYVALLMRSVTTIINAISYVLIAFVSISLVVSSIMIGIITYISVLERTKEIGILRAIGASKHDVSRVFNAETLIEG
;
A
#
# COMPACT_ATOMS: atom_id res chain seq x y z
N GLN A 1 -25.18 12.97 1.61
CA GLN A 1 -23.73 13.01 1.69
C GLN A 1 -23.10 13.68 0.47
N TYR A 2 -23.75 13.63 -0.69
CA TYR A 2 -23.30 14.22 -1.96
C TYR A 2 -24.38 15.07 -2.59
N ASP A 3 -23.96 16.17 -3.18
CA ASP A 3 -24.78 17.00 -4.06
C ASP A 3 -24.59 16.52 -5.49
N VAL A 4 -25.69 16.35 -6.24
CA VAL A 4 -25.64 16.05 -7.67
C VAL A 4 -25.51 17.40 -8.41
N LEU A 5 -24.31 17.62 -9.00
CA LEU A 5 -24.04 18.84 -9.76
C LEU A 5 -24.60 18.75 -11.17
N TYR A 6 -24.58 17.55 -11.76
CA TYR A 6 -25.10 17.29 -13.10
C TYR A 6 -25.50 15.83 -13.24
N GLY A 7 -26.49 15.54 -14.11
CA GLY A 7 -26.92 14.18 -14.40
C GLY A 7 -27.69 13.53 -13.25
N ARG A 8 -27.40 12.27 -12.97
CA ARG A 8 -28.10 11.44 -11.98
C ARG A 8 -27.18 10.42 -11.33
N TRP A 9 -27.67 9.71 -10.34
CA TRP A 9 -27.02 8.52 -9.79
C TRP A 9 -27.07 7.34 -10.76
N PRO A 10 -26.10 6.39 -10.71
CA PRO A 10 -26.10 5.17 -11.52
C PRO A 10 -27.32 4.30 -11.20
N GLU A 11 -27.95 3.75 -12.23
CA GLU A 11 -29.09 2.83 -12.12
C GLU A 11 -28.76 1.44 -12.69
N SER A 12 -27.71 1.34 -13.52
CA SER A 12 -27.26 0.11 -14.17
C SER A 12 -25.81 -0.20 -13.79
N TYR A 13 -25.37 -1.44 -14.05
CA TYR A 13 -24.02 -1.88 -13.79
C TYR A 13 -22.96 -1.19 -14.67
N ASP A 14 -23.32 -0.73 -15.85
CA ASP A 14 -22.47 -0.05 -16.82
C ASP A 14 -22.44 1.48 -16.61
N GLU A 15 -23.00 1.97 -15.52
CA GLU A 15 -23.08 3.39 -15.19
C GLU A 15 -22.22 3.73 -13.98
N VAL A 16 -21.47 4.83 -14.10
CA VAL A 16 -20.64 5.38 -13.03
C VAL A 16 -20.89 6.88 -12.86
N VAL A 17 -20.48 7.43 -11.73
CA VAL A 17 -20.50 8.87 -11.49
C VAL A 17 -19.08 9.36 -11.21
N LEU A 18 -18.80 10.57 -11.66
CA LEU A 18 -17.57 11.27 -11.34
C LEU A 18 -17.75 12.01 -10.01
N VAL A 19 -16.83 11.85 -9.09
CA VAL A 19 -16.82 12.57 -7.81
C VAL A 19 -15.71 13.62 -7.86
N VAL A 20 -16.11 14.90 -7.83
CA VAL A 20 -15.19 16.03 -7.83
C VAL A 20 -14.89 16.50 -6.41
N GLY A 21 -13.80 17.24 -6.22
CA GLY A 21 -13.46 17.88 -4.96
C GLY A 21 -14.44 19.00 -4.56
N GLU A 22 -14.26 19.57 -3.36
CA GLU A 22 -15.11 20.63 -2.82
C GLU A 22 -15.17 21.88 -3.73
N ASN A 23 -14.08 22.18 -4.44
CA ASN A 23 -13.99 23.30 -5.38
C ASN A 23 -14.30 22.92 -6.84
N ASN A 24 -14.95 21.77 -7.07
CA ASN A 24 -15.20 21.20 -8.40
C ASN A 24 -13.91 20.87 -9.16
N GLU A 25 -12.89 20.43 -8.46
CA GLU A 25 -11.59 20.04 -9.02
C GLU A 25 -11.53 18.52 -9.24
N ILE A 26 -10.82 18.12 -10.28
CA ILE A 26 -10.51 16.73 -10.61
C ILE A 26 -8.98 16.60 -10.56
N SER A 27 -8.48 15.50 -10.02
CA SER A 27 -7.03 15.27 -9.99
C SER A 27 -6.47 15.01 -11.39
N ASP A 28 -5.20 15.39 -11.60
CA ASP A 28 -4.52 15.19 -12.89
C ASP A 28 -4.48 13.73 -13.32
N LEU A 29 -4.33 12.81 -12.35
CA LEU A 29 -4.36 11.37 -12.61
C LEU A 29 -5.71 10.91 -13.22
N VAL A 30 -6.82 11.44 -12.72
CA VAL A 30 -8.15 11.12 -13.25
C VAL A 30 -8.33 11.75 -14.62
N MET A 31 -7.83 12.97 -14.83
CA MET A 31 -7.90 13.62 -16.16
C MET A 31 -7.09 12.85 -17.19
N TYR A 32 -5.91 12.34 -16.82
CA TYR A 32 -5.13 11.45 -17.69
C TYR A 32 -5.90 10.16 -18.00
N ALA A 33 -6.43 9.49 -16.97
CA ALA A 33 -7.22 8.27 -17.15
C ALA A 33 -8.49 8.49 -18.01
N MET A 34 -9.03 9.70 -18.03
CA MET A 34 -10.15 10.10 -18.89
C MET A 34 -9.72 10.53 -20.30
N GLY A 35 -8.42 10.52 -20.63
CA GLY A 35 -7.91 11.01 -21.90
C GLY A 35 -8.04 12.53 -22.08
N LEU A 36 -8.25 13.27 -21.00
CA LEU A 36 -8.35 14.75 -20.99
C LEU A 36 -6.97 15.42 -20.87
N LYS A 37 -5.96 14.66 -20.50
CA LYS A 37 -4.54 15.02 -20.48
C LYS A 37 -3.73 14.00 -21.22
N THR A 38 -2.68 14.45 -21.90
CA THR A 38 -1.73 13.58 -22.62
C THR A 38 -0.71 12.97 -21.66
N GLU A 39 -0.09 11.88 -22.08
CA GLU A 39 1.02 11.23 -21.35
C GLU A 39 2.19 12.21 -21.11
N GLN A 40 2.49 13.06 -22.10
CA GLN A 40 3.54 14.08 -21.97
C GLN A 40 3.21 15.10 -20.86
N GLU A 41 1.96 15.60 -20.81
CA GLU A 41 1.53 16.53 -19.77
C GLU A 41 1.59 15.90 -18.36
N MET A 42 1.32 14.59 -18.26
CA MET A 42 1.44 13.85 -17.01
C MET A 42 2.90 13.70 -16.59
N THR A 43 3.76 13.33 -17.53
CA THR A 43 5.21 13.19 -17.30
C THR A 43 5.82 14.53 -16.87
N ASP A 44 5.48 15.62 -17.59
CA ASP A 44 5.94 16.96 -17.26
C ASP A 44 5.49 17.41 -15.86
N ALA A 45 4.22 17.11 -15.49
CA ALA A 45 3.70 17.40 -14.15
C ALA A 45 4.37 16.57 -13.05
N MET A 46 4.64 15.29 -13.30
CA MET A 46 5.39 14.43 -12.37
C MET A 46 6.83 14.95 -12.19
N GLN A 47 7.49 15.31 -13.28
CA GLN A 47 8.87 15.83 -13.25
C GLN A 47 8.94 17.18 -12.52
N ALA A 48 7.98 18.08 -12.77
CA ALA A 48 7.88 19.34 -12.04
C ALA A 48 7.62 19.13 -10.55
N ALA A 49 6.77 18.16 -10.18
CA ALA A 49 6.52 17.80 -8.79
C ALA A 49 7.77 17.25 -8.10
N MET A 50 8.54 16.40 -8.78
CA MET A 50 9.82 15.87 -8.30
C MET A 50 10.87 16.96 -8.12
N ASN A 51 10.91 17.93 -9.04
CA ASN A 51 11.82 19.08 -8.99
C ASN A 51 11.37 20.17 -7.99
N GLN A 52 10.26 19.98 -7.26
CA GLN A 52 9.65 20.99 -6.39
C GLN A 52 9.37 22.32 -7.12
N GLU A 53 9.21 22.27 -8.43
CA GLU A 53 8.81 23.40 -9.23
C GLU A 53 7.32 23.70 -9.00
N THR A 54 6.95 24.97 -9.14
CA THR A 54 5.55 25.33 -9.09
C THR A 54 4.87 24.82 -10.34
N ILE A 55 4.07 23.76 -10.21
CA ILE A 55 3.22 23.29 -11.30
C ILE A 55 2.24 24.42 -11.62
N GLU A 56 2.32 24.97 -12.83
CA GLU A 56 1.34 25.92 -13.28
C GLU A 56 -0.04 25.23 -13.29
N LYS A 57 -0.98 25.81 -12.55
CA LYS A 57 -2.36 25.30 -12.56
C LYS A 57 -2.87 25.41 -13.98
N SER A 58 -3.33 24.30 -14.54
CA SER A 58 -4.02 24.31 -15.81
C SER A 58 -5.32 25.13 -15.67
N ASP A 59 -5.49 26.15 -16.51
CA ASP A 59 -6.75 26.88 -16.62
C ASP A 59 -7.79 26.13 -17.46
N ALA A 60 -7.51 24.85 -17.81
CA ALA A 60 -8.45 24.03 -18.56
C ALA A 60 -9.71 23.77 -17.73
N ASN A 61 -10.84 24.00 -18.34
CA ASN A 61 -12.15 23.78 -17.75
C ASN A 61 -12.98 22.92 -18.71
N TRP A 62 -13.64 21.93 -18.15
CA TRP A 62 -14.58 21.09 -18.88
C TRP A 62 -15.99 21.31 -18.38
N SER A 63 -16.94 21.31 -19.29
CA SER A 63 -18.35 21.31 -18.91
C SER A 63 -18.75 19.94 -18.35
N TYR A 64 -19.75 19.91 -17.49
CA TYR A 64 -20.28 18.64 -16.98
C TYR A 64 -20.82 17.74 -18.10
N GLU A 65 -21.31 18.32 -19.20
CA GLU A 65 -21.77 17.58 -20.36
C GLU A 65 -20.61 16.86 -21.07
N GLU A 66 -19.46 17.52 -21.24
CA GLU A 66 -18.25 16.91 -21.81
C GLU A 66 -17.73 15.78 -20.92
N LEU A 67 -17.73 15.97 -19.60
CA LEU A 67 -17.32 14.92 -18.65
C LEU A 67 -18.27 13.71 -18.67
N CYS A 68 -19.58 13.94 -18.72
CA CYS A 68 -20.58 12.88 -18.86
C CYS A 68 -20.63 12.26 -20.28
N GLY A 69 -19.99 12.89 -21.26
CA GLY A 69 -19.77 12.31 -22.59
C GLY A 69 -18.64 11.31 -22.67
N GLN A 70 -17.81 11.21 -21.63
CA GLN A 70 -16.72 10.26 -21.57
C GLN A 70 -17.19 8.87 -21.16
N SER A 71 -16.47 7.87 -21.60
CA SER A 71 -16.69 6.47 -21.23
C SER A 71 -15.35 5.79 -20.95
N PHE A 72 -15.38 4.74 -20.13
CA PHE A 72 -14.23 3.92 -19.81
C PHE A 72 -14.46 2.50 -20.29
N GLN A 73 -13.41 1.85 -20.75
CA GLN A 73 -13.43 0.42 -20.98
C GLN A 73 -12.96 -0.29 -19.69
N LEU A 74 -13.86 -1.03 -19.09
CA LEU A 74 -13.54 -1.93 -17.97
C LEU A 74 -13.12 -3.29 -18.55
N ILE A 75 -11.86 -3.64 -18.41
CA ILE A 75 -11.32 -4.94 -18.78
C ILE A 75 -11.10 -5.72 -17.48
N LEU A 76 -11.72 -6.87 -17.37
CA LEU A 76 -11.57 -7.73 -16.19
C LEU A 76 -10.30 -8.60 -16.33
N PRO A 77 -9.66 -9.02 -15.22
CA PRO A 77 -8.40 -9.77 -15.28
C PRO A 77 -8.46 -10.99 -16.20
N PHE A 78 -9.53 -11.78 -16.17
CA PHE A 78 -9.68 -12.95 -17.03
C PHE A 78 -9.87 -12.59 -18.52
N GLU A 79 -10.27 -11.37 -18.87
CA GLU A 79 -10.47 -10.91 -20.24
C GLU A 79 -9.15 -10.56 -20.94
N THR A 80 -8.05 -10.44 -20.17
CA THR A 80 -6.72 -10.22 -20.72
C THR A 80 -6.14 -11.48 -21.38
N TYR A 81 -6.76 -12.63 -21.21
CA TYR A 81 -6.31 -13.91 -21.77
C TYR A 81 -7.15 -14.32 -22.97
N SER A 82 -6.47 -14.74 -24.03
CA SER A 82 -7.09 -15.31 -25.24
C SER A 82 -6.79 -16.81 -25.36
N LYS A 83 -7.82 -17.58 -25.68
CA LYS A 83 -7.64 -19.02 -25.89
C LYS A 83 -7.17 -19.31 -27.31
N ASP A 84 -6.03 -19.99 -27.43
CA ASP A 84 -5.45 -20.38 -28.69
C ASP A 84 -6.12 -21.64 -29.28
N ALA A 85 -5.80 -21.92 -30.55
CA ALA A 85 -6.39 -23.05 -31.27
C ALA A 85 -5.97 -24.42 -30.72
N ASP A 86 -4.85 -24.50 -30.03
CA ASP A 86 -4.35 -25.70 -29.35
C ASP A 86 -4.91 -25.88 -27.94
N GLY A 87 -5.65 -24.87 -27.44
CA GLY A 87 -6.30 -24.89 -26.13
C GLY A 87 -5.51 -24.19 -25.02
N SER A 88 -4.30 -23.72 -25.29
CA SER A 88 -3.51 -22.89 -24.39
C SER A 88 -4.09 -21.48 -24.27
N TRP A 89 -3.59 -20.70 -23.27
CA TRP A 89 -3.99 -19.34 -23.06
C TRP A 89 -2.81 -18.41 -23.25
N THR A 90 -3.01 -17.32 -24.00
CA THR A 90 -2.03 -16.27 -24.20
C THR A 90 -2.46 -15.00 -23.46
N ASP A 91 -1.57 -14.43 -22.66
CA ASP A 91 -1.77 -13.14 -22.01
C ASP A 91 -1.53 -12.01 -23.01
N LEU A 92 -2.60 -11.36 -23.41
CA LEU A 92 -2.59 -10.25 -24.37
C LEU A 92 -1.95 -8.98 -23.77
N SER A 93 -1.95 -8.85 -22.44
CA SER A 93 -1.40 -7.67 -21.77
C SER A 93 0.14 -7.57 -21.87
N GLN A 94 0.81 -8.65 -22.25
CA GLN A 94 2.28 -8.71 -22.36
C GLN A 94 2.83 -8.13 -23.66
N THR A 95 1.99 -7.75 -24.62
CA THR A 95 2.40 -7.23 -25.92
C THR A 95 1.66 -5.96 -26.28
N GLU A 96 2.34 -5.06 -27.04
CA GLU A 96 1.72 -3.82 -27.53
C GLU A 96 0.48 -4.11 -28.40
N ALA A 97 0.60 -5.08 -29.31
CA ALA A 97 -0.52 -5.49 -30.17
C ALA A 97 -1.69 -6.08 -29.39
N GLY A 98 -1.43 -6.82 -28.31
CA GLY A 98 -2.45 -7.34 -27.42
C GLY A 98 -3.13 -6.24 -26.63
N MET A 99 -2.38 -5.27 -26.13
CA MET A 99 -2.93 -4.08 -25.45
C MET A 99 -3.80 -3.25 -26.40
N ASP A 100 -3.35 -3.03 -27.63
CA ASP A 100 -4.13 -2.36 -28.67
C ASP A 100 -5.46 -3.08 -28.96
N TYR A 101 -5.45 -4.42 -28.98
CA TYR A 101 -6.65 -5.20 -29.15
C TYR A 101 -7.58 -5.08 -27.92
N LEU A 102 -7.07 -5.19 -26.71
CA LEU A 102 -7.85 -5.10 -25.46
C LEU A 102 -8.57 -3.76 -25.34
N TYR A 103 -7.90 -2.65 -25.67
CA TYR A 103 -8.48 -1.32 -25.54
C TYR A 103 -9.15 -0.79 -26.81
N GLY A 104 -8.87 -1.37 -27.96
CA GLY A 104 -9.43 -0.95 -29.24
C GLY A 104 -10.60 -1.78 -29.75
N SER A 105 -10.89 -2.94 -29.11
CA SER A 105 -11.96 -3.84 -29.54
C SER A 105 -13.25 -3.59 -28.77
N ASP A 106 -14.37 -3.57 -29.47
CA ASP A 106 -15.70 -3.57 -28.85
C ASP A 106 -16.13 -4.97 -28.32
N GLU A 107 -15.32 -6.00 -28.58
CA GLU A 107 -15.62 -7.39 -28.21
C GLU A 107 -15.08 -7.75 -26.83
N VAL A 108 -14.17 -6.97 -26.27
CA VAL A 108 -13.53 -7.21 -24.98
C VAL A 108 -13.92 -6.12 -23.99
N GLY A 109 -14.21 -6.53 -22.75
CA GLY A 109 -14.53 -5.63 -21.66
C GLY A 109 -15.94 -5.04 -21.72
N THR A 110 -16.18 -4.13 -20.82
CA THR A 110 -17.49 -3.47 -20.64
C THR A 110 -17.32 -1.97 -20.66
N THR A 111 -18.07 -1.27 -21.52
CA THR A 111 -18.06 0.18 -21.58
C THR A 111 -18.85 0.77 -20.41
N LEU A 112 -18.17 1.47 -19.50
CA LEU A 112 -18.75 2.23 -18.40
C LEU A 112 -19.01 3.67 -18.83
N LYS A 113 -20.20 4.20 -18.53
CA LYS A 113 -20.65 5.56 -18.90
C LYS A 113 -20.75 6.44 -17.67
N ILE A 114 -20.22 7.64 -17.75
CA ILE A 114 -20.40 8.64 -16.71
C ILE A 114 -21.80 9.25 -16.86
N VAL A 115 -22.69 8.98 -15.89
CA VAL A 115 -24.09 9.45 -15.92
C VAL A 115 -24.36 10.62 -15.00
N GLY A 116 -23.38 11.03 -14.20
CA GLY A 116 -23.51 12.19 -13.32
C GLY A 116 -22.20 12.64 -12.71
N VAL A 117 -22.21 13.87 -12.25
CA VAL A 117 -21.10 14.48 -11.50
C VAL A 117 -21.58 14.82 -10.10
N LEU A 118 -20.88 14.33 -9.09
CA LEU A 118 -21.20 14.50 -7.67
C LEU A 118 -20.12 15.30 -6.97
N ARG A 119 -20.51 16.03 -5.92
CA ARG A 119 -19.59 16.70 -5.01
C ARG A 119 -19.95 16.35 -3.57
N PRO A 120 -18.96 16.13 -2.68
CA PRO A 120 -19.24 15.98 -1.25
C PRO A 120 -20.02 17.17 -0.72
N ASN A 121 -21.10 16.91 0.03
CA ASN A 121 -21.85 17.97 0.66
C ASN A 121 -21.06 18.51 1.88
N PRO A 122 -20.74 19.82 1.94
CA PRO A 122 -19.92 20.39 3.01
C PRO A 122 -20.57 20.29 4.41
N ASN A 123 -21.87 20.01 4.49
CA ASN A 123 -22.57 19.80 5.75
C ASN A 123 -22.68 18.32 6.14
N ALA A 124 -22.19 17.40 5.31
CA ALA A 124 -22.19 15.98 5.63
C ALA A 124 -21.06 15.66 6.62
N ALA A 125 -21.36 14.85 7.63
CA ALA A 125 -20.38 14.44 8.63
C ALA A 125 -19.24 13.59 8.03
N ASN A 126 -19.46 12.96 6.88
CA ASN A 126 -18.46 12.11 6.19
C ASN A 126 -18.83 11.91 4.72
N SER A 127 -17.82 11.81 3.87
CA SER A 127 -17.98 11.32 2.49
C SER A 127 -17.54 9.86 2.42
N MET A 128 -18.38 8.96 1.92
CA MET A 128 -18.09 7.52 1.92
C MET A 128 -17.31 7.06 0.68
N VAL A 129 -17.42 7.76 -0.44
CA VAL A 129 -16.67 7.44 -1.66
C VAL A 129 -15.26 8.01 -1.54
N ARG A 130 -14.27 7.13 -1.53
CA ARG A 130 -12.84 7.47 -1.46
C ARG A 130 -12.22 7.37 -2.84
N GLY A 131 -12.63 8.17 -3.77
CA GLY A 131 -12.10 8.13 -5.12
C GLY A 131 -12.87 9.06 -6.02
N SER A 132 -12.42 9.16 -7.25
CA SER A 132 -13.00 10.04 -8.23
C SER A 132 -14.12 9.40 -9.06
N LEU A 133 -14.23 8.07 -9.00
CA LEU A 133 -15.34 7.34 -9.64
C LEU A 133 -16.18 6.61 -8.59
N GLY A 134 -17.50 6.80 -8.67
CA GLY A 134 -18.48 6.11 -7.85
C GLY A 134 -19.34 5.17 -8.70
N TYR A 135 -19.59 3.96 -8.18
CA TYR A 135 -20.44 2.95 -8.81
C TYR A 135 -21.35 2.29 -7.77
N THR A 136 -22.32 1.55 -8.23
CA THR A 136 -23.27 0.83 -7.38
C THR A 136 -22.83 -0.64 -7.19
N SER A 137 -23.45 -1.32 -6.25
CA SER A 137 -23.26 -2.77 -6.06
C SER A 137 -23.66 -3.60 -7.29
N ALA A 138 -24.40 -3.02 -8.23
CA ALA A 138 -24.74 -3.67 -9.49
C ALA A 138 -23.50 -3.96 -10.34
N LEU A 139 -22.51 -3.04 -10.38
CA LEU A 139 -21.24 -3.28 -11.07
C LEU A 139 -20.42 -4.37 -10.35
N THR A 140 -20.33 -4.32 -9.03
CA THR A 140 -19.64 -5.37 -8.25
C THR A 140 -20.28 -6.73 -8.52
N GLN A 141 -21.61 -6.81 -8.55
CA GLN A 141 -22.33 -8.05 -8.84
C GLN A 141 -22.06 -8.54 -10.26
N TYR A 142 -22.05 -7.64 -11.25
CA TYR A 142 -21.71 -7.95 -12.62
C TYR A 142 -20.30 -8.53 -12.75
N VAL A 143 -19.29 -7.89 -12.11
CA VAL A 143 -17.89 -8.38 -12.13
C VAL A 143 -17.79 -9.81 -11.55
N ILE A 144 -18.42 -10.06 -10.42
CA ILE A 144 -18.43 -11.39 -9.78
C ILE A 144 -19.11 -12.43 -10.68
N ASP A 145 -20.25 -12.08 -11.27
CA ASP A 145 -21.00 -12.99 -12.15
C ASP A 145 -20.26 -13.25 -13.47
N ALA A 146 -19.62 -12.25 -14.04
CA ALA A 146 -18.80 -12.36 -15.25
C ALA A 146 -17.57 -13.25 -14.99
N ALA A 147 -16.86 -13.05 -13.89
CA ALA A 147 -15.75 -13.90 -13.49
C ALA A 147 -16.20 -15.36 -13.30
N ALA A 148 -17.30 -15.59 -12.59
CA ALA A 148 -17.83 -16.92 -12.37
C ALA A 148 -18.30 -17.64 -13.66
N GLN A 149 -18.54 -16.91 -14.76
CA GLN A 149 -18.92 -17.47 -16.06
C GLN A 149 -17.78 -17.55 -17.06
N SER A 150 -16.61 -17.02 -16.72
CA SER A 150 -15.45 -17.00 -17.58
C SER A 150 -14.93 -18.41 -17.86
N THR A 151 -14.62 -18.69 -19.14
CA THR A 151 -14.16 -20.02 -19.57
C THR A 151 -12.80 -20.39 -18.95
N ILE A 152 -11.87 -19.44 -18.81
CA ILE A 152 -10.56 -19.71 -18.22
C ILE A 152 -10.71 -20.02 -16.72
N ILE A 153 -11.54 -19.27 -16.01
CA ILE A 153 -11.81 -19.50 -14.58
C ILE A 153 -12.52 -20.84 -14.38
N GLN A 154 -13.52 -21.15 -15.20
CA GLN A 154 -14.19 -22.45 -15.12
C GLN A 154 -13.22 -23.61 -15.40
N GLN A 155 -12.32 -23.47 -16.37
CA GLN A 155 -11.28 -24.46 -16.64
C GLN A 155 -10.35 -24.65 -15.42
N GLN A 156 -9.96 -23.55 -14.73
CA GLN A 156 -9.15 -23.64 -13.51
C GLN A 156 -9.90 -24.27 -12.33
N LEU A 157 -11.20 -23.96 -12.17
CA LEU A 157 -12.04 -24.58 -11.13
C LEU A 157 -12.29 -26.06 -11.36
N ASP A 158 -12.38 -26.49 -12.63
CA ASP A 158 -12.58 -27.89 -13.02
C ASP A 158 -11.31 -28.72 -12.82
N ASP A 159 -10.12 -28.11 -12.89
CA ASP A 159 -8.84 -28.75 -12.64
C ASP A 159 -8.01 -27.95 -11.60
N PRO A 160 -8.23 -28.20 -10.31
CA PRO A 160 -7.53 -27.49 -9.23
C PRO A 160 -6.07 -27.92 -9.02
N GLU A 161 -5.62 -28.98 -9.70
CA GLU A 161 -4.26 -29.51 -9.57
C GLU A 161 -3.31 -28.94 -10.62
N THR A 162 -3.84 -28.40 -11.73
CA THR A 162 -3.08 -27.89 -12.87
C THR A 162 -3.32 -26.40 -13.08
N ASP A 163 -2.27 -25.66 -13.25
CA ASP A 163 -2.31 -24.23 -13.62
C ASP A 163 -2.78 -24.09 -15.08
N VAL A 164 -3.89 -23.40 -15.26
CA VAL A 164 -4.54 -23.21 -16.56
C VAL A 164 -3.71 -22.46 -17.58
N LEU A 165 -2.77 -21.62 -17.12
CA LEU A 165 -1.91 -20.80 -18.00
C LEU A 165 -0.66 -21.55 -18.45
N SER A 166 0.05 -22.17 -17.53
CA SER A 166 1.29 -22.89 -17.83
C SER A 166 1.07 -24.35 -18.24
N GLY A 167 -0.08 -24.94 -17.88
CA GLY A 167 -0.35 -26.37 -18.02
C GLY A 167 0.47 -27.26 -17.08
N LEU A 168 1.15 -26.66 -16.08
CA LEU A 168 1.97 -27.37 -15.11
C LEU A 168 1.16 -27.64 -13.83
N PRO A 169 1.45 -28.72 -13.09
CA PRO A 169 0.84 -28.96 -11.79
C PRO A 169 1.26 -27.89 -10.79
N PHE A 170 0.35 -27.52 -9.88
CA PHE A 170 0.69 -26.69 -8.73
C PHE A 170 1.57 -27.44 -7.74
N LYS A 171 2.41 -26.71 -6.98
CA LYS A 171 3.17 -27.29 -5.88
C LYS A 171 2.24 -27.63 -4.72
N THR A 172 2.38 -28.82 -4.17
CA THR A 172 1.63 -29.27 -2.99
C THR A 172 2.33 -28.92 -1.68
N GLY A 173 3.56 -28.43 -1.75
CA GLY A 173 4.43 -28.14 -0.61
C GLY A 173 5.20 -29.36 -0.08
N GLU A 174 5.02 -30.54 -0.69
CA GLU A 174 5.73 -31.77 -0.40
C GLU A 174 6.89 -32.05 -1.38
N GLU A 175 7.01 -31.21 -2.41
CA GLU A 175 8.06 -31.34 -3.44
C GLU A 175 9.43 -31.07 -2.84
N GLU A 176 10.35 -31.99 -3.05
CA GLU A 176 11.75 -31.80 -2.68
C GLU A 176 12.40 -30.82 -3.68
N THR A 177 13.12 -29.83 -3.17
CA THR A 177 13.99 -29.00 -4.01
C THR A 177 15.05 -29.92 -4.62
N PRO A 178 15.24 -29.91 -5.95
CA PRO A 178 16.24 -30.77 -6.59
C PRO A 178 17.61 -30.57 -5.98
N ASP A 179 18.28 -31.65 -5.67
CA ASP A 179 19.68 -31.61 -5.23
C ASP A 179 20.63 -31.35 -6.42
N ALA A 180 21.88 -31.02 -6.13
CA ALA A 180 22.89 -30.72 -7.17
C ALA A 180 23.08 -31.86 -8.18
N ALA A 181 22.85 -33.11 -7.78
CA ALA A 181 22.98 -34.25 -8.69
C ALA A 181 21.79 -34.36 -9.64
N GLN A 182 20.57 -34.07 -9.15
CA GLN A 182 19.36 -34.04 -9.94
C GLN A 182 19.37 -32.87 -10.92
N MET A 183 19.82 -31.67 -10.49
CA MET A 183 19.98 -30.50 -11.36
C MET A 183 20.97 -30.79 -12.48
N ARG A 184 22.11 -31.44 -12.16
CA ARG A 184 23.12 -31.82 -13.15
C ARG A 184 22.56 -32.81 -14.17
N GLU A 185 21.89 -33.88 -13.76
CA GLU A 185 21.27 -34.88 -14.63
C GLU A 185 20.22 -34.23 -15.59
N ALA A 186 19.42 -33.31 -15.08
CA ALA A 186 18.43 -32.60 -15.88
C ALA A 186 19.11 -31.71 -16.94
N VAL A 187 20.12 -30.93 -16.56
CA VAL A 187 20.89 -30.09 -17.50
C VAL A 187 21.61 -30.93 -18.56
N GLU A 188 22.25 -32.05 -18.17
CA GLU A 188 22.91 -32.96 -19.10
C GLU A 188 21.90 -33.54 -20.12
N THR A 189 20.66 -33.83 -19.70
CA THR A 189 19.59 -34.27 -20.58
C THR A 189 19.21 -33.19 -21.60
N VAL A 190 19.02 -31.95 -21.12
CA VAL A 190 18.72 -30.81 -22.01
C VAL A 190 19.88 -30.55 -22.98
N LEU A 191 21.12 -30.64 -22.54
CA LEU A 191 22.30 -30.47 -23.37
C LEU A 191 22.42 -31.58 -24.44
N ALA A 192 22.07 -32.82 -24.11
CA ALA A 192 22.10 -33.94 -25.07
C ALA A 192 21.07 -33.76 -26.19
N ASP A 193 19.89 -33.18 -25.89
CA ASP A 193 18.82 -32.95 -26.84
C ASP A 193 18.93 -31.60 -27.58
N ALA A 194 19.78 -30.69 -27.10
CA ALA A 194 19.94 -29.36 -27.67
C ALA A 194 20.63 -29.40 -29.06
N ASP A 195 20.09 -28.65 -30.00
CA ASP A 195 20.73 -28.39 -31.28
C ASP A 195 21.92 -27.42 -31.15
N THR A 196 22.67 -27.24 -32.24
CA THR A 196 23.86 -26.38 -32.29
C THR A 196 23.54 -24.95 -31.86
N GLN A 197 22.40 -24.41 -32.27
CA GLN A 197 22.03 -23.02 -31.94
C GLN A 197 21.70 -22.86 -30.49
N ARG A 198 20.96 -23.81 -29.92
CA ARG A 198 20.60 -23.81 -28.49
C ARG A 198 21.82 -23.99 -27.58
N LYS A 199 22.75 -24.88 -27.95
CA LYS A 199 24.03 -25.05 -27.22
C LYS A 199 24.89 -23.78 -27.29
N ALA A 200 24.94 -23.11 -28.44
CA ALA A 200 25.65 -21.85 -28.58
C ALA A 200 25.06 -20.77 -27.69
N GLN A 201 23.73 -20.69 -27.62
CA GLN A 201 23.03 -19.75 -26.72
C GLN A 201 23.35 -20.07 -25.26
N MET A 202 23.21 -21.33 -24.84
CA MET A 202 23.52 -21.76 -23.47
C MET A 202 24.95 -21.40 -23.07
N TYR A 203 25.92 -21.56 -23.99
CA TYR A 203 27.31 -21.18 -23.72
C TYR A 203 27.48 -19.68 -23.59
N THR A 204 26.80 -18.90 -24.43
CA THR A 204 26.84 -17.44 -24.39
C THR A 204 26.26 -16.92 -23.08
N ASP A 205 25.04 -17.33 -22.74
CA ASP A 205 24.34 -16.88 -21.53
C ASP A 205 25.12 -17.27 -20.27
N LEU A 206 25.66 -18.51 -20.24
CA LEU A 206 26.50 -18.97 -19.15
C LEU A 206 27.80 -18.15 -19.02
N SER A 207 28.43 -17.82 -20.16
CA SER A 207 29.69 -17.08 -20.17
C SER A 207 29.50 -15.61 -19.76
N GLU A 208 28.33 -15.04 -20.01
CA GLU A 208 27.95 -13.69 -19.60
C GLU A 208 27.66 -13.59 -18.09
N GLN A 209 27.47 -14.73 -17.40
CA GLN A 209 27.34 -14.73 -15.94
C GLN A 209 28.71 -14.52 -15.30
N ALA A 210 28.88 -13.40 -14.64
CA ALA A 210 30.10 -13.12 -13.89
C ALA A 210 30.19 -14.04 -12.66
N PRO A 211 31.31 -14.76 -12.45
CA PRO A 211 31.47 -15.58 -11.27
C PRO A 211 31.36 -14.76 -9.98
N ASP A 212 30.70 -15.30 -8.94
CA ASP A 212 30.52 -14.62 -7.66
C ASP A 212 31.83 -14.12 -7.06
N ALA A 213 32.88 -14.95 -7.09
CA ALA A 213 34.19 -14.56 -6.59
C ALA A 213 34.80 -13.35 -7.34
N TYR A 214 34.50 -13.19 -8.62
CA TYR A 214 34.89 -12.01 -9.40
C TYR A 214 34.09 -10.79 -8.99
N LEU A 215 32.76 -10.93 -8.86
CA LEU A 215 31.87 -9.84 -8.42
C LEU A 215 32.22 -9.37 -7.02
N ASP A 216 32.39 -10.27 -6.07
CA ASP A 216 32.76 -9.95 -4.70
C ASP A 216 34.09 -9.20 -4.62
N GLY A 217 35.09 -9.67 -5.36
CA GLY A 217 36.40 -9.01 -5.43
C GLY A 217 36.34 -7.62 -6.07
N ALA A 218 35.56 -7.47 -7.14
CA ALA A 218 35.40 -6.22 -7.84
C ALA A 218 34.57 -5.20 -7.02
N VAL A 219 33.49 -5.65 -6.38
CA VAL A 219 32.69 -4.82 -5.46
C VAL A 219 33.53 -4.38 -4.27
N GLN A 220 34.27 -5.30 -3.64
CA GLN A 220 35.15 -4.96 -2.54
C GLN A 220 36.20 -3.89 -2.95
N GLN A 221 36.81 -4.05 -4.13
CA GLN A 221 37.74 -3.08 -4.67
C GLN A 221 37.08 -1.73 -4.98
N ALA A 222 35.87 -1.74 -5.51
CA ALA A 222 35.13 -0.49 -5.79
C ALA A 222 34.68 0.21 -4.50
N MET A 223 34.35 -0.54 -3.46
CA MET A 223 33.97 -0.02 -2.15
C MET A 223 35.16 0.43 -1.31
N ASP A 224 36.39 0.02 -1.65
CA ASP A 224 37.58 0.37 -0.89
C ASP A 224 37.81 1.88 -0.87
N GLY A 225 37.87 2.45 0.33
CA GLY A 225 37.99 3.90 0.55
C GLY A 225 36.73 4.71 0.26
N MET A 226 35.59 4.08 0.03
CA MET A 226 34.29 4.76 0.08
C MET A 226 33.91 5.10 1.53
N THR A 227 33.55 6.35 1.77
CA THR A 227 32.99 6.82 3.04
C THR A 227 31.53 7.19 2.83
N ARG A 228 30.76 7.24 3.92
CA ARG A 228 29.37 7.68 3.88
C ARG A 228 29.21 8.99 3.12
N GLU A 229 30.07 9.99 3.41
CA GLU A 229 29.99 11.31 2.79
C GLU A 229 30.22 11.28 1.26
N LYS A 230 31.11 10.37 0.79
CA LYS A 230 31.34 10.19 -0.65
C LYS A 230 30.14 9.52 -1.33
N ILE A 231 29.59 8.51 -0.69
CA ILE A 231 28.39 7.80 -1.17
C ILE A 231 27.22 8.76 -1.25
N GLU A 232 26.95 9.51 -0.17
CA GLU A 232 25.89 10.51 -0.12
C GLU A 232 26.04 11.56 -1.22
N ALA A 233 27.24 12.08 -1.44
CA ALA A 233 27.50 13.07 -2.49
C ALA A 233 27.24 12.46 -3.89
N GLN A 234 27.81 11.28 -4.18
CA GLN A 234 27.70 10.65 -5.49
C GLN A 234 26.27 10.22 -5.79
N MET A 235 25.57 9.64 -4.82
CA MET A 235 24.16 9.27 -4.96
C MET A 235 23.28 10.51 -5.12
N THR A 236 23.51 11.54 -4.31
CA THR A 236 22.74 12.79 -4.41
C THR A 236 22.84 13.37 -5.81
N ASP A 237 24.05 13.47 -6.37
CA ASP A 237 24.27 14.05 -7.70
C ASP A 237 23.62 13.17 -8.80
N SER A 238 23.85 11.84 -8.76
CA SER A 238 23.29 10.91 -9.75
C SER A 238 21.77 10.86 -9.71
N TYR A 239 21.16 10.71 -8.53
CA TYR A 239 19.70 10.63 -8.43
C TYR A 239 19.03 11.96 -8.69
N ALA A 240 19.63 13.08 -8.28
CA ALA A 240 19.11 14.40 -8.57
C ALA A 240 19.08 14.66 -10.09
N GLU A 241 20.13 14.25 -10.81
CA GLU A 241 20.20 14.36 -12.27
C GLU A 241 19.23 13.40 -12.99
N GLN A 242 19.17 12.13 -12.54
CA GLN A 242 18.32 11.11 -13.16
C GLN A 242 16.83 11.35 -12.93
N MET A 243 16.46 11.79 -11.71
CA MET A 243 15.08 12.02 -11.31
C MET A 243 14.64 13.47 -11.51
N GLY A 244 15.54 14.38 -11.92
CA GLY A 244 15.25 15.80 -12.03
C GLY A 244 14.82 16.46 -10.73
N THR A 245 15.29 15.93 -9.58
CA THR A 245 14.88 16.33 -8.24
C THR A 245 15.95 17.20 -7.58
N ASP A 246 15.53 18.11 -6.67
CA ASP A 246 16.47 18.91 -5.90
C ASP A 246 17.45 18.04 -5.08
N PRO A 247 18.77 18.26 -5.20
CA PRO A 247 19.79 17.49 -4.48
C PRO A 247 19.60 17.48 -2.95
N GLU A 248 19.05 18.55 -2.34
CA GLU A 248 18.80 18.58 -0.90
C GLU A 248 17.70 17.61 -0.47
N THR A 249 16.68 17.40 -1.33
CA THR A 249 15.63 16.42 -1.10
C THR A 249 16.18 15.00 -1.14
N VAL A 250 17.00 14.68 -2.15
CA VAL A 250 17.68 13.37 -2.27
C VAL A 250 18.57 13.14 -1.05
N ARG A 251 19.37 14.12 -0.67
CA ARG A 251 20.22 14.05 0.53
C ARG A 251 19.41 13.78 1.80
N GLY A 252 18.23 14.40 1.93
CA GLY A 252 17.33 14.18 3.06
C GLY A 252 16.83 12.74 3.17
N TYR A 253 16.59 12.06 2.05
CA TYR A 253 16.23 10.64 2.04
C TYR A 253 17.42 9.74 2.39
N ILE A 254 18.60 10.00 1.78
CA ILE A 254 19.80 9.20 2.04
C ILE A 254 20.23 9.34 3.51
N ALA A 255 20.12 10.54 4.10
CA ALA A 255 20.47 10.79 5.49
C ALA A 255 19.59 10.01 6.51
N GLN A 256 18.43 9.50 6.11
CA GLN A 256 17.57 8.66 6.96
C GLN A 256 17.97 7.19 6.95
N MET A 257 18.80 6.77 6.00
CA MET A 257 19.33 5.39 5.93
C MET A 257 20.48 5.25 6.94
N ASP A 258 20.51 4.14 7.67
CA ASP A 258 21.70 3.80 8.47
C ASP A 258 22.88 3.39 7.58
N ASP A 259 24.06 3.32 8.16
CA ASP A 259 25.29 3.03 7.40
C ASP A 259 25.24 1.64 6.75
N GLU A 260 24.76 0.63 7.46
CA GLU A 260 24.68 -0.75 6.98
C GLU A 260 23.79 -0.84 5.75
N THR A 261 22.58 -0.32 5.84
CA THR A 261 21.60 -0.27 4.73
C THR A 261 22.14 0.50 3.53
N LEU A 262 22.80 1.65 3.75
CA LEU A 262 23.35 2.47 2.68
C LEU A 262 24.50 1.76 1.96
N PHE A 263 25.43 1.16 2.71
CA PHE A 263 26.56 0.46 2.13
C PHE A 263 26.14 -0.81 1.38
N ASP A 264 25.18 -1.58 1.93
CA ASP A 264 24.63 -2.76 1.27
C ASP A 264 23.91 -2.38 -0.04
N TYR A 265 23.13 -1.32 -0.04
CA TYR A 265 22.47 -0.84 -1.25
C TYR A 265 23.46 -0.44 -2.34
N VAL A 266 24.53 0.28 -1.99
CA VAL A 266 25.57 0.68 -2.95
C VAL A 266 26.36 -0.54 -3.44
N ALA A 267 26.66 -1.49 -2.55
CA ALA A 267 27.32 -2.73 -2.92
C ALA A 267 26.50 -3.54 -3.91
N GLN A 268 25.18 -3.62 -3.73
CA GLN A 268 24.28 -4.29 -4.65
C GLN A 268 24.23 -3.57 -6.01
N MET A 269 24.08 -2.26 -6.03
CA MET A 269 24.12 -1.48 -7.27
C MET A 269 25.43 -1.69 -8.05
N LEU A 270 26.56 -1.63 -7.35
CA LEU A 270 27.87 -1.89 -7.95
C LEU A 270 27.98 -3.30 -8.50
N ARG A 271 27.44 -4.29 -7.77
CA ARG A 271 27.41 -5.69 -8.23
C ARG A 271 26.65 -5.84 -9.53
N GLU A 272 25.48 -5.23 -9.64
CA GLU A 272 24.66 -5.24 -10.88
C GLU A 272 25.37 -4.54 -12.04
N GLN A 273 25.97 -3.37 -11.78
CA GLN A 273 26.71 -2.62 -12.80
C GLN A 273 27.94 -3.37 -13.28
N ILE A 274 28.71 -3.99 -12.37
CA ILE A 274 29.90 -4.77 -12.70
C ILE A 274 29.50 -6.04 -13.46
N ALA A 275 28.40 -6.70 -13.07
CA ALA A 275 27.88 -7.85 -13.78
C ALA A 275 27.45 -7.50 -15.22
N ALA A 276 26.74 -6.40 -15.40
CA ALA A 276 26.34 -5.92 -16.74
C ALA A 276 27.56 -5.59 -17.62
N GLN A 277 28.56 -4.91 -17.06
CA GLN A 277 29.81 -4.60 -17.79
C GLN A 277 30.62 -5.85 -18.13
N TYR A 278 30.62 -6.85 -17.24
CA TYR A 278 31.25 -8.13 -17.52
C TYR A 278 30.53 -8.83 -18.66
N ALA A 279 29.19 -8.91 -18.63
CA ALA A 279 28.37 -9.52 -19.68
C ALA A 279 28.61 -8.85 -21.05
N GLU A 280 28.61 -7.51 -21.10
CA GLU A 280 28.89 -6.74 -22.33
C GLU A 280 30.30 -7.08 -22.90
N THR A 281 31.30 -7.14 -22.01
CA THR A 281 32.68 -7.44 -22.38
C THR A 281 32.80 -8.87 -22.97
N VAL A 282 32.15 -9.83 -22.31
CA VAL A 282 32.16 -11.24 -22.75
C VAL A 282 31.36 -11.39 -24.05
N SER A 283 30.18 -10.79 -24.14
CA SER A 283 29.36 -10.78 -25.36
C SER A 283 30.16 -10.26 -26.56
N ALA A 284 30.87 -9.14 -26.41
CA ALA A 284 31.74 -8.58 -27.45
C ALA A 284 32.87 -9.54 -27.85
N GLN A 285 33.43 -10.30 -26.92
CA GLN A 285 34.46 -11.32 -27.23
C GLN A 285 33.88 -12.52 -27.96
N LEU A 286 32.68 -12.95 -27.61
CA LEU A 286 32.01 -14.10 -28.25
C LEU A 286 31.39 -13.76 -29.60
N ALA A 287 31.09 -12.50 -29.91
CA ALA A 287 30.46 -12.05 -31.15
C ALA A 287 31.24 -12.43 -32.41
N GLY A 288 32.55 -12.73 -32.31
CA GLY A 288 33.38 -13.18 -33.42
C GLY A 288 33.37 -14.69 -33.68
N LEU A 289 32.70 -15.49 -32.80
CA LEU A 289 32.66 -16.94 -32.92
C LEU A 289 31.40 -17.40 -33.65
N SER A 290 31.50 -18.53 -34.35
CA SER A 290 30.33 -19.15 -35.00
C SER A 290 29.53 -19.98 -33.95
N SER A 291 28.24 -20.24 -34.28
CA SER A 291 27.41 -21.10 -33.41
C SER A 291 28.00 -22.49 -33.22
N GLU A 292 28.71 -23.05 -34.26
CA GLU A 292 29.37 -24.33 -34.14
C GLU A 292 30.56 -24.28 -33.15
N GLN A 293 31.28 -23.15 -33.12
CA GLN A 293 32.41 -22.97 -32.19
C GLN A 293 31.91 -22.82 -30.74
N LEU A 294 30.85 -22.05 -30.56
CA LEU A 294 30.22 -21.86 -29.22
C LEU A 294 29.60 -23.18 -28.72
N ALA A 295 28.90 -23.92 -29.58
CA ALA A 295 28.35 -25.23 -29.25
C ALA A 295 29.43 -26.24 -28.87
N ALA A 296 30.55 -26.28 -29.62
CA ALA A 296 31.68 -27.15 -29.30
C ALA A 296 32.35 -26.75 -27.94
N ALA A 297 32.38 -25.47 -27.64
CA ALA A 297 32.84 -24.98 -26.35
C ALA A 297 31.91 -25.44 -25.20
N MET A 298 30.60 -25.38 -25.41
CA MET A 298 29.61 -25.90 -24.44
C MET A 298 29.77 -27.42 -24.21
N ASP A 299 29.94 -28.19 -25.26
CA ASP A 299 30.11 -29.63 -25.18
C ASP A 299 31.41 -30.07 -24.43
N THR A 300 32.38 -29.19 -24.28
CA THR A 300 33.66 -29.44 -23.65
C THR A 300 33.85 -28.67 -22.32
N ALA A 301 32.88 -27.87 -21.94
CA ALA A 301 32.94 -27.05 -20.73
C ALA A 301 32.92 -27.93 -19.46
N GLU A 302 33.85 -27.69 -18.53
CA GLU A 302 33.79 -28.23 -17.17
C GLU A 302 32.96 -27.28 -16.29
N LEU A 303 31.68 -27.61 -16.07
CA LEU A 303 30.73 -26.75 -15.34
C LEU A 303 30.87 -26.93 -13.84
N THR A 304 30.78 -25.81 -13.13
CA THR A 304 30.66 -25.79 -11.64
C THR A 304 29.22 -26.07 -11.22
N ASP A 305 29.01 -26.36 -9.92
CA ASP A 305 27.66 -26.55 -9.38
C ASP A 305 26.77 -25.28 -9.53
N GLU A 306 27.35 -24.09 -9.38
CA GLU A 306 26.67 -22.81 -9.61
C GLU A 306 26.22 -22.66 -11.08
N GLN A 307 27.08 -23.07 -12.02
CA GLN A 307 26.78 -23.04 -13.45
C GLN A 307 25.71 -24.06 -13.83
N PHE A 308 25.70 -25.23 -13.18
CA PHE A 308 24.62 -26.20 -13.33
C PHE A 308 23.31 -25.67 -12.77
N SER A 309 23.31 -25.00 -11.64
CA SER A 309 22.11 -24.37 -11.07
C SER A 309 21.57 -23.30 -12.02
N TYR A 310 22.42 -22.41 -12.53
CA TYR A 310 22.01 -21.39 -13.49
C TYR A 310 21.39 -21.98 -14.77
N LEU A 311 22.03 -23.01 -15.36
CA LEU A 311 21.50 -23.68 -16.53
C LEU A 311 20.21 -24.45 -16.24
N TYR A 312 20.08 -25.01 -15.03
CA TYR A 312 18.86 -25.66 -14.58
C TYR A 312 17.71 -24.65 -14.54
N ASP A 313 17.88 -23.53 -13.85
CA ASP A 313 16.85 -22.51 -13.69
C ASP A 313 16.47 -21.83 -15.02
N THR A 314 17.42 -21.76 -15.96
CA THR A 314 17.19 -21.06 -17.25
C THR A 314 16.67 -21.98 -18.36
N TYR A 315 17.15 -23.23 -18.44
CA TYR A 315 16.96 -24.09 -19.60
C TYR A 315 16.20 -25.40 -19.34
N VAL A 316 16.12 -25.85 -18.10
CA VAL A 316 15.31 -27.02 -17.76
C VAL A 316 13.85 -26.56 -17.62
N PRO A 317 12.90 -27.17 -18.36
CA PRO A 317 11.51 -26.83 -18.23
C PRO A 317 11.04 -26.97 -16.79
N ALA A 318 10.30 -25.99 -16.30
CA ALA A 318 9.71 -26.05 -14.98
C ALA A 318 8.79 -27.30 -14.86
N ALA A 319 8.90 -28.02 -13.76
CA ALA A 319 8.09 -29.19 -13.50
C ALA A 319 6.76 -28.83 -12.81
N TYR A 320 6.70 -27.67 -12.19
CA TYR A 320 5.55 -27.18 -11.45
C TYR A 320 5.31 -25.70 -11.79
N SER A 321 4.08 -25.23 -11.59
CA SER A 321 3.76 -23.81 -11.65
C SER A 321 4.45 -23.05 -10.52
N GLU A 322 4.81 -21.80 -10.78
CA GLU A 322 5.32 -20.88 -9.77
C GLU A 322 4.21 -20.29 -8.88
N SER A 323 2.97 -20.34 -9.38
CA SER A 323 1.79 -19.86 -8.66
C SER A 323 1.18 -20.99 -7.81
N THR A 324 0.37 -20.60 -6.82
CA THR A 324 -0.56 -21.53 -6.15
C THR A 324 -1.94 -21.49 -6.84
N TYR A 325 -2.78 -22.46 -6.54
CA TYR A 325 -4.14 -22.49 -7.05
C TYR A 325 -4.94 -21.24 -6.64
N GLU A 326 -4.78 -20.81 -5.40
CA GLU A 326 -5.41 -19.62 -4.85
C GLU A 326 -4.91 -18.35 -5.53
N ASP A 327 -3.59 -18.20 -5.70
CA ASP A 327 -2.99 -17.05 -6.39
C ASP A 327 -3.45 -16.97 -7.86
N MET A 328 -3.59 -18.12 -8.52
CA MET A 328 -4.09 -18.18 -9.90
C MET A 328 -5.55 -17.71 -9.99
N LEU A 329 -6.41 -18.15 -9.11
CA LEU A 329 -7.81 -17.69 -9.08
C LEU A 329 -7.90 -16.19 -8.77
N GLU A 330 -7.07 -15.69 -7.86
CA GLU A 330 -6.99 -14.26 -7.55
C GLU A 330 -6.50 -13.45 -8.77
N ALA A 331 -5.44 -13.91 -9.44
CA ALA A 331 -4.90 -13.29 -10.65
C ALA A 331 -5.92 -13.23 -11.79
N LEU A 332 -6.75 -14.26 -11.93
CA LEU A 332 -7.85 -14.29 -12.89
C LEU A 332 -9.05 -13.42 -12.46
N GLY A 333 -9.05 -12.89 -11.24
CA GLY A 333 -10.13 -12.06 -10.69
C GLY A 333 -11.35 -12.85 -10.21
N TYR A 334 -11.19 -14.14 -9.91
CA TYR A 334 -12.28 -14.94 -9.33
C TYR A 334 -12.51 -14.56 -7.87
N VAL A 335 -13.78 -14.40 -7.52
CA VAL A 335 -14.22 -14.10 -6.15
C VAL A 335 -15.26 -15.11 -5.72
N GLU A 336 -14.95 -15.84 -4.66
CA GLU A 336 -15.90 -16.74 -4.03
C GLU A 336 -16.81 -15.97 -3.06
N ARG A 337 -18.13 -15.93 -3.36
CA ARG A 337 -19.12 -15.21 -2.55
C ARG A 337 -19.26 -15.73 -1.13
N SER A 338 -19.01 -17.02 -0.93
CA SER A 338 -19.09 -17.69 0.37
C SER A 338 -17.89 -17.41 1.26
N ASN A 339 -16.77 -16.90 0.68
CA ASN A 339 -15.53 -16.60 1.39
C ASN A 339 -15.10 -15.13 1.22
N PRO A 340 -15.84 -14.17 1.83
CA PRO A 340 -15.49 -12.77 1.70
C PRO A 340 -14.20 -12.44 2.46
N SER A 341 -13.28 -11.69 1.84
CA SER A 341 -12.05 -11.22 2.48
C SER A 341 -12.31 -10.24 3.63
N LYS A 342 -13.48 -9.58 3.62
CA LYS A 342 -13.88 -8.60 4.64
C LYS A 342 -15.38 -8.54 4.81
N ILE A 343 -15.83 -8.53 6.07
CA ILE A 343 -17.23 -8.33 6.44
C ILE A 343 -17.34 -7.01 7.20
N ASN A 344 -18.16 -6.08 6.72
CA ASN A 344 -18.46 -4.85 7.43
C ASN A 344 -19.81 -4.96 8.11
N LEU A 345 -19.84 -4.79 9.43
CA LEU A 345 -21.05 -4.81 10.24
C LEU A 345 -21.44 -3.37 10.62
N TYR A 346 -22.68 -3.00 10.33
CA TYR A 346 -23.23 -1.69 10.65
C TYR A 346 -24.34 -1.83 11.66
N THR A 347 -24.32 -1.01 12.68
CA THR A 347 -25.32 -1.01 13.77
C THR A 347 -26.01 0.33 13.87
N SER A 348 -27.26 0.33 14.31
CA SER A 348 -28.04 1.55 14.49
C SER A 348 -27.78 2.23 15.83
N THR A 349 -27.29 1.50 16.82
CA THR A 349 -27.03 1.99 18.17
C THR A 349 -25.71 1.49 18.72
N PHE A 350 -25.15 2.22 19.71
CA PHE A 350 -23.94 1.78 20.43
C PHE A 350 -24.18 0.48 21.21
N SER A 351 -25.39 0.29 21.75
CA SER A 351 -25.74 -0.94 22.46
C SER A 351 -25.71 -2.17 21.56
N ASP A 352 -26.18 -2.04 20.31
CA ASP A 352 -26.14 -3.13 19.35
C ASP A 352 -24.70 -3.46 18.94
N LYS A 353 -23.86 -2.42 18.82
CA LYS A 353 -22.42 -2.59 18.56
C LYS A 353 -21.74 -3.37 19.68
N ASP A 354 -21.98 -2.98 20.95
CA ASP A 354 -21.40 -3.67 22.10
C ASP A 354 -21.90 -5.13 22.17
N ALA A 355 -23.18 -5.39 21.87
CA ALA A 355 -23.74 -6.73 21.83
C ALA A 355 -23.08 -7.63 20.74
N ILE A 356 -22.67 -7.05 19.61
CA ILE A 356 -21.90 -7.77 18.58
C ILE A 356 -20.52 -8.11 19.10
N GLY A 357 -19.82 -7.17 19.75
CA GLY A 357 -18.52 -7.41 20.40
C GLY A 357 -18.58 -8.55 21.41
N ASP A 358 -19.56 -8.51 22.32
CA ASP A 358 -19.80 -9.57 23.33
C ASP A 358 -20.11 -10.94 22.67
N CYS A 359 -20.76 -10.93 21.51
CA CYS A 359 -21.06 -12.16 20.76
C CYS A 359 -19.78 -12.76 20.17
N ILE A 360 -18.92 -11.95 19.56
CA ILE A 360 -17.63 -12.36 19.01
C ILE A 360 -16.71 -12.87 20.14
N GLU A 361 -16.62 -12.17 21.26
CA GLU A 361 -15.81 -12.60 22.40
C GLU A 361 -16.25 -13.97 22.95
N ARG A 362 -17.58 -14.18 23.05
CA ARG A 362 -18.11 -15.50 23.48
C ARG A 362 -17.78 -16.59 22.47
N TYR A 363 -17.85 -16.31 21.19
CA TYR A 363 -17.49 -17.26 20.15
C TYR A 363 -15.99 -17.59 20.23
N ASN A 364 -15.14 -16.59 20.27
CA ASN A 364 -13.70 -16.74 20.35
C ASN A 364 -13.22 -17.47 21.61
N SER A 365 -13.92 -17.32 22.74
CA SER A 365 -13.54 -17.96 24.01
C SER A 365 -13.52 -19.50 23.96
N ALA A 366 -14.16 -20.10 22.98
CA ALA A 366 -14.22 -21.54 22.76
C ALA A 366 -13.25 -22.06 21.69
N LEU A 367 -12.47 -21.16 21.03
CA LEU A 367 -11.62 -21.48 19.90
C LEU A 367 -10.14 -21.25 20.20
N PRO A 368 -9.22 -22.00 19.55
CA PRO A 368 -7.79 -21.67 19.48
C PRO A 368 -7.57 -20.26 18.90
N GLU A 369 -6.45 -19.63 19.23
CA GLU A 369 -6.13 -18.26 18.78
C GLU A 369 -6.13 -18.09 17.26
N GLU A 370 -5.69 -19.10 16.54
CA GLU A 370 -5.63 -19.17 15.08
C GLU A 370 -7.02 -19.19 14.40
N ASP A 371 -8.04 -19.71 15.09
CA ASP A 371 -9.41 -19.81 14.57
C ASP A 371 -10.32 -18.67 15.04
N GLN A 372 -9.79 -17.71 15.82
CA GLN A 372 -10.57 -16.62 16.38
C GLN A 372 -10.91 -15.55 15.35
N ILE A 373 -12.12 -15.03 15.41
CA ILE A 373 -12.56 -13.89 14.62
C ILE A 373 -11.83 -12.64 15.13
N THR A 374 -11.06 -12.00 14.24
CA THR A 374 -10.47 -10.69 14.50
C THR A 374 -11.34 -9.59 13.90
N TYR A 375 -11.55 -8.50 14.62
CA TYR A 375 -12.35 -7.38 14.13
C TYR A 375 -11.79 -6.03 14.58
N THR A 376 -12.10 -5.00 13.84
CA THR A 376 -11.74 -3.61 14.15
C THR A 376 -12.99 -2.82 14.46
N ASP A 377 -13.11 -2.34 15.71
CA ASP A 377 -14.17 -1.43 16.11
C ASP A 377 -13.77 0.02 15.84
N TYR A 378 -14.13 0.52 14.66
CA TYR A 378 -13.84 1.91 14.25
C TYR A 378 -14.53 2.95 15.15
N VAL A 379 -15.70 2.62 15.68
CA VAL A 379 -16.45 3.51 16.57
C VAL A 379 -15.72 3.65 17.90
N ALA A 380 -15.25 2.55 18.47
CA ALA A 380 -14.46 2.59 19.70
C ALA A 380 -13.14 3.34 19.53
N LEU A 381 -12.46 3.20 18.38
CA LEU A 381 -11.24 3.96 18.06
C LEU A 381 -11.50 5.47 18.04
N LEU A 382 -12.58 5.91 17.37
CA LEU A 382 -12.97 7.32 17.34
C LEU A 382 -13.37 7.83 18.74
N MET A 383 -14.14 7.05 19.50
CA MET A 383 -14.58 7.41 20.83
C MET A 383 -13.43 7.51 21.85
N ARG A 384 -12.38 6.71 21.70
CA ARG A 384 -11.16 6.85 22.53
C ARG A 384 -10.51 8.21 22.34
N SER A 385 -10.38 8.68 21.09
CA SER A 385 -9.82 10.00 20.79
C SER A 385 -10.68 11.11 21.40
N VAL A 386 -12.00 11.05 21.25
CA VAL A 386 -12.94 12.01 21.83
C VAL A 386 -12.86 12.00 23.37
N THR A 387 -12.85 10.82 23.97
CA THR A 387 -12.75 10.66 25.44
C THR A 387 -11.44 11.24 25.97
N THR A 388 -10.33 11.06 25.26
CA THR A 388 -9.03 11.64 25.64
C THR A 388 -9.08 13.16 25.65
N ILE A 389 -9.70 13.78 24.63
CA ILE A 389 -9.88 15.24 24.55
C ILE A 389 -10.78 15.74 25.69
N ILE A 390 -11.90 15.06 25.94
CA ILE A 390 -12.84 15.43 27.02
C ILE A 390 -12.12 15.34 28.39
N ASN A 391 -11.36 14.28 28.62
CA ASN A 391 -10.59 14.12 29.86
C ASN A 391 -9.54 15.23 30.02
N ALA A 392 -8.80 15.57 28.96
CA ALA A 392 -7.84 16.65 29.00
C ALA A 392 -8.48 17.99 29.36
N ILE A 393 -9.60 18.34 28.72
CA ILE A 393 -10.38 19.55 29.04
C ILE A 393 -10.87 19.50 30.50
N SER A 394 -11.41 18.36 30.94
CA SER A 394 -11.91 18.18 32.30
C SER A 394 -10.81 18.38 33.32
N TYR A 395 -9.62 17.81 33.14
CA TYR A 395 -8.47 18.03 34.01
C TYR A 395 -8.03 19.48 34.11
N VAL A 396 -8.03 20.19 32.98
CA VAL A 396 -7.72 21.63 32.98
C VAL A 396 -8.76 22.43 33.75
N LEU A 397 -10.07 22.14 33.55
CA LEU A 397 -11.14 22.79 34.32
C LEU A 397 -11.05 22.50 35.82
N ILE A 398 -10.79 21.23 36.18
CA ILE A 398 -10.61 20.84 37.61
C ILE A 398 -9.43 21.59 38.21
N ALA A 399 -8.31 21.73 37.49
CA ALA A 399 -7.16 22.48 37.95
C ALA A 399 -7.51 23.97 38.21
N PHE A 400 -8.23 24.63 37.30
CA PHE A 400 -8.66 26.02 37.47
C PHE A 400 -9.61 26.17 38.66
N VAL A 401 -10.59 25.27 38.80
CA VAL A 401 -11.52 25.29 39.97
C VAL A 401 -10.76 25.06 41.27
N SER A 402 -9.80 24.13 41.29
CA SER A 402 -8.98 23.84 42.48
C SER A 402 -8.15 25.04 42.90
N ILE A 403 -7.48 25.72 41.96
CA ILE A 403 -6.72 26.95 42.22
C ILE A 403 -7.65 28.05 42.76
N SER A 404 -8.79 28.24 42.12
CA SER A 404 -9.80 29.21 42.54
C SER A 404 -10.28 28.97 43.97
N LEU A 405 -10.50 27.69 44.33
CA LEU A 405 -10.92 27.27 45.65
C LEU A 405 -9.84 27.53 46.70
N VAL A 406 -8.58 27.26 46.39
CA VAL A 406 -7.43 27.55 47.26
C VAL A 406 -7.31 29.07 47.50
N VAL A 407 -7.36 29.87 46.44
CA VAL A 407 -7.29 31.34 46.56
C VAL A 407 -8.47 31.88 47.40
N SER A 408 -9.69 31.39 47.14
CA SER A 408 -10.86 31.77 47.93
C SER A 408 -10.72 31.39 49.41
N SER A 409 -10.18 30.19 49.68
CA SER A 409 -9.93 29.74 51.07
C SER A 409 -8.90 30.63 51.79
N ILE A 410 -7.83 31.00 51.10
CA ILE A 410 -6.82 31.92 51.65
C ILE A 410 -7.43 33.29 51.90
N MET A 411 -8.24 33.82 50.97
CA MET A 411 -8.91 35.10 51.11
C MET A 411 -9.85 35.12 52.31
N ILE A 412 -10.69 34.07 52.46
CA ILE A 412 -11.57 33.91 53.61
C ILE A 412 -10.74 33.87 54.90
N GLY A 413 -9.64 33.13 54.92
CA GLY A 413 -8.72 33.07 56.07
C GLY A 413 -8.16 34.45 56.47
N ILE A 414 -7.75 35.25 55.48
CA ILE A 414 -7.22 36.62 55.70
C ILE A 414 -8.31 37.54 56.23
N ILE A 415 -9.50 37.51 55.59
CA ILE A 415 -10.64 38.35 56.05
C ILE A 415 -11.02 37.99 57.48
N THR A 416 -11.15 36.70 57.78
CA THR A 416 -11.47 36.23 59.15
C THR A 416 -10.38 36.65 60.13
N TYR A 417 -9.09 36.54 59.79
CA TYR A 417 -7.98 36.98 60.61
C TYR A 417 -8.05 38.48 60.92
N ILE A 418 -8.28 39.33 59.91
CA ILE A 418 -8.44 40.76 60.06
C ILE A 418 -9.63 41.11 60.94
N SER A 419 -10.77 40.45 60.70
CA SER A 419 -12.01 40.65 61.48
C SER A 419 -11.79 40.35 62.99
N VAL A 420 -11.08 39.27 63.30
CA VAL A 420 -10.75 38.91 64.71
C VAL A 420 -9.76 39.92 65.28
N LEU A 421 -8.81 40.46 64.55
CA LEU A 421 -7.88 41.53 65.04
C LEU A 421 -8.62 42.82 65.36
N GLU A 422 -9.53 43.27 64.50
CA GLU A 422 -10.34 44.48 64.74
C GLU A 422 -11.21 44.41 65.98
N ARG A 423 -11.73 43.19 66.27
CA ARG A 423 -12.61 42.95 67.46
C ARG A 423 -11.84 42.43 68.68
N THR A 424 -10.50 42.60 68.73
CA THR A 424 -9.69 42.14 69.89
C THR A 424 -10.12 42.77 71.18
N LYS A 425 -10.64 44.03 71.24
CA LYS A 425 -11.18 44.67 72.42
C LYS A 425 -12.45 44.02 72.93
N GLU A 426 -13.37 43.67 72.03
CA GLU A 426 -14.64 43.00 72.34
C GLU A 426 -14.40 41.61 72.92
N ILE A 427 -13.46 40.85 72.32
CA ILE A 427 -12.98 39.57 72.83
C ILE A 427 -12.38 39.71 74.24
N GLY A 428 -11.60 40.75 74.42
CA GLY A 428 -11.01 41.08 75.74
C GLY A 428 -12.06 41.36 76.79
N ILE A 429 -13.10 42.13 76.46
CA ILE A 429 -14.22 42.44 77.37
C ILE A 429 -15.00 41.15 77.72
N LEU A 430 -15.36 40.34 76.73
CA LEU A 430 -16.08 39.08 76.97
C LEU A 430 -15.28 38.12 77.89
N ARG A 431 -13.99 38.07 77.74
CA ARG A 431 -13.12 37.29 78.61
C ARG A 431 -12.96 37.87 80.00
N ALA A 432 -12.96 39.22 80.14
CA ALA A 432 -12.90 39.86 81.44
C ALA A 432 -14.13 39.66 82.32
N ILE A 433 -15.32 39.51 81.73
CA ILE A 433 -16.55 39.16 82.36
C ILE A 433 -16.77 37.65 82.62
N GLY A 434 -15.77 36.80 82.24
CA GLY A 434 -15.77 35.39 82.62
C GLY A 434 -16.10 34.40 81.45
N ALA A 435 -16.26 34.84 80.22
CA ALA A 435 -16.54 33.94 79.13
C ALA A 435 -15.32 33.01 78.81
N SER A 436 -15.59 31.72 78.66
CA SER A 436 -14.53 30.76 78.28
C SER A 436 -14.02 30.96 76.86
N LYS A 437 -12.79 30.45 76.52
CA LYS A 437 -12.27 30.48 75.17
C LYS A 437 -13.23 29.82 74.21
N HIS A 438 -13.90 28.78 74.64
CA HIS A 438 -14.81 27.99 73.76
C HIS A 438 -16.08 28.78 73.43
N ASP A 439 -16.64 29.54 74.40
CA ASP A 439 -17.83 30.35 74.16
C ASP A 439 -17.55 31.51 73.22
N VAL A 440 -16.40 32.18 73.39
CA VAL A 440 -15.95 33.25 72.50
C VAL A 440 -15.75 32.69 71.08
N SER A 441 -15.05 31.55 70.94
CA SER A 441 -14.87 30.90 69.65
C SER A 441 -16.17 30.51 68.97
N ARG A 442 -17.18 30.06 69.74
CA ARG A 442 -18.50 29.70 69.18
C ARG A 442 -19.25 30.91 68.65
N VAL A 443 -19.21 32.02 69.33
CA VAL A 443 -19.88 33.25 68.89
C VAL A 443 -19.26 33.73 67.55
N PHE A 444 -17.95 33.80 67.47
CA PHE A 444 -17.27 34.26 66.21
C PHE A 444 -17.36 33.27 65.13
N ASN A 445 -17.31 31.96 65.39
CA ASN A 445 -17.52 30.95 64.33
C ASN A 445 -18.97 30.96 63.85
N ALA A 446 -19.95 31.23 64.66
CA ALA A 446 -21.34 31.36 64.19
C ALA A 446 -21.55 32.60 63.36
N GLU A 447 -20.88 33.70 63.64
CA GLU A 447 -20.92 34.93 62.86
C GLU A 447 -20.24 34.68 61.44
N THR A 448 -19.07 34.06 61.48
CA THR A 448 -18.35 33.70 60.20
C THR A 448 -19.17 32.71 59.36
N LEU A 449 -19.92 31.81 59.96
CA LEU A 449 -20.78 30.86 59.23
C LEU A 449 -22.02 31.55 58.65
N ILE A 450 -22.47 32.65 59.19
CA ILE A 450 -23.64 33.40 58.69
C ILE A 450 -23.20 34.36 57.58
N GLU A 451 -22.01 34.92 57.67
CA GLU A 451 -21.45 35.87 56.69
C GLU A 451 -20.80 35.19 55.46
N GLY A 452 -20.32 33.95 55.56
CA GLY A 452 -19.68 33.18 54.47
C GLY A 452 -20.62 32.23 53.78
#